data_b0c08d60869f32cccefa961835c2dd5c
#
_entry.id   b0c08d60869f32cccefa961835c2dd5c
#
_cell.length_a   1.000
_cell.length_b   1.000
_cell.length_c   1.000
_cell.angle_alpha   90.00
_cell.angle_beta   90.00
_cell.angle_gamma   90.00
#
_symmetry.space_group_name_H-M   'P 1'
#
loop_
_entity.id
_entity.type
_entity.pdbx_description
1 polymer ?
#
loop_
_entity_poly.entity_id
_entity_poly.type
_entity_poly.pdbx_seq_one_letter_code
_entity_poly.pdbx_strand_id
1 'polypeptide(L)'
;VSKGFKAHTDHLAKAAKEAHGHAEKVEHHSSNLDAKTRGKLLGKGKFGMIVQKAVRPIIDSMITDMSKAMARGHRSIGHGLDITRKNIDDAEEQIRKSLKHHRDDPDAPKLKLGDRALGEDDVRDKYKQRVGERVDDLRRQGHGPQRHLDPTDDMLKERLGRPVGPRDQDDNLLKDSDGNFRVSRQDGYVQSEKKVDPVHGPNAKERLGDDAYMDAENPSKRHKCDSFSTGFKEDQGEAFMYADEHARGRIDGDRTRIPNSNRHEVVFSPEDAWGPGDHRDKFRGFYIDPDNPVNGDQSINYKPVDFQHAKIKAIYAPDGNGGHKLVTMFPEPVKIFNK
;
A
#
# COMPACT_ATOMS: atom_id res chain seq x y z
N VAL A 1 -12.84 -17.15 33.37
CA VAL A 1 -12.43 -17.16 31.95
C VAL A 1 -13.42 -18.05 31.22
N SER A 2 -14.20 -17.51 30.29
CA SER A 2 -15.28 -18.24 29.64
C SER A 2 -14.71 -19.33 28.74
N LYS A 3 -15.28 -20.52 28.81
CA LYS A 3 -14.94 -21.66 27.93
C LYS A 3 -15.05 -21.32 26.42
N GLY A 4 -15.78 -20.26 26.07
CA GLY A 4 -15.98 -19.83 24.69
C GLY A 4 -14.75 -19.23 24.03
N PHE A 5 -13.90 -18.51 24.75
CA PHE A 5 -12.72 -17.84 24.16
C PHE A 5 -11.64 -18.85 23.77
N LYS A 6 -11.40 -19.84 24.62
CA LYS A 6 -10.44 -20.91 24.34
C LYS A 6 -10.85 -21.79 23.16
N ALA A 7 -12.15 -21.97 22.95
CA ALA A 7 -12.66 -22.69 21.79
C ALA A 7 -12.37 -21.94 20.45
N HIS A 8 -12.34 -20.61 20.45
CA HIS A 8 -12.04 -19.83 19.26
C HIS A 8 -10.58 -19.90 18.85
N THR A 9 -9.63 -19.86 19.78
CA THR A 9 -8.20 -19.98 19.45
C THR A 9 -7.84 -21.37 18.96
N ASP A 10 -8.45 -22.44 19.49
CA ASP A 10 -8.29 -23.79 18.99
C ASP A 10 -8.85 -23.94 17.55
N HIS A 11 -9.96 -23.29 17.24
CA HIS A 11 -10.49 -23.25 15.89
C HIS A 11 -9.56 -22.52 14.91
N LEU A 12 -8.97 -21.41 15.34
CA LEU A 12 -7.98 -20.66 14.52
C LEU A 12 -6.74 -21.50 14.27
N ALA A 13 -6.21 -22.20 15.29
CA ALA A 13 -5.08 -23.11 15.15
C ALA A 13 -5.38 -24.25 14.18
N LYS A 14 -6.59 -24.83 14.25
CA LYS A 14 -7.03 -25.88 13.32
C LYS A 14 -7.13 -25.35 11.90
N ALA A 15 -7.76 -24.19 11.72
CA ALA A 15 -7.90 -23.55 10.40
C ALA A 15 -6.55 -23.18 9.79
N ALA A 16 -5.61 -22.67 10.59
CA ALA A 16 -4.24 -22.39 10.16
C ALA A 16 -3.53 -23.66 9.66
N LYS A 17 -3.61 -24.74 10.44
CA LYS A 17 -3.02 -26.04 10.07
C LYS A 17 -3.65 -26.60 8.80
N GLU A 18 -4.95 -26.50 8.64
CA GLU A 18 -5.64 -26.90 7.41
C GLU A 18 -5.20 -26.08 6.21
N ALA A 19 -5.07 -24.75 6.36
CA ALA A 19 -4.58 -23.87 5.29
C ALA A 19 -3.14 -24.24 4.87
N HIS A 20 -2.25 -24.47 5.81
CA HIS A 20 -0.90 -24.94 5.51
C HIS A 20 -0.89 -26.33 4.83
N GLY A 21 -1.70 -27.25 5.32
CA GLY A 21 -1.86 -28.59 4.70
C GLY A 21 -2.46 -28.53 3.29
N HIS A 22 -3.32 -27.56 2.99
CA HIS A 22 -3.81 -27.34 1.63
C HIS A 22 -2.70 -26.80 0.71
N ALA A 23 -1.82 -25.93 1.18
CA ALA A 23 -0.68 -25.46 0.41
C ALA A 23 0.24 -26.63 -0.01
N GLU A 24 0.57 -27.54 0.91
CA GLU A 24 1.38 -28.72 0.62
C GLU A 24 0.69 -29.67 -0.37
N LYS A 25 -0.62 -29.88 -0.22
CA LYS A 25 -1.39 -30.70 -1.17
C LYS A 25 -1.40 -30.12 -2.57
N VAL A 26 -1.56 -28.79 -2.71
CA VAL A 26 -1.52 -28.12 -4.01
C VAL A 26 -0.16 -28.32 -4.70
N GLU A 27 0.93 -28.19 -3.96
CA GLU A 27 2.28 -28.43 -4.51
C GLU A 27 2.49 -29.90 -4.92
N HIS A 28 2.03 -30.84 -4.10
CA HIS A 28 2.11 -32.27 -4.39
C HIS A 28 1.23 -32.65 -5.60
N HIS A 29 0.02 -32.11 -5.71
CA HIS A 29 -0.84 -32.36 -6.85
C HIS A 29 -0.30 -31.75 -8.14
N SER A 30 0.35 -30.60 -8.07
CA SER A 30 1.02 -29.98 -9.21
C SER A 30 2.14 -30.87 -9.77
N SER A 31 3.00 -31.39 -8.91
CA SER A 31 4.07 -32.30 -9.33
C SER A 31 3.54 -33.61 -9.92
N ASN A 32 2.45 -34.13 -9.37
CA ASN A 32 1.77 -35.33 -9.92
C ASN A 32 1.07 -35.05 -11.25
N LEU A 33 0.48 -33.86 -11.43
CA LEU A 33 -0.15 -33.45 -12.69
C LEU A 33 0.90 -33.31 -13.78
N ASP A 34 2.04 -32.69 -13.47
CA ASP A 34 3.19 -32.58 -14.37
C ASP A 34 3.69 -33.97 -14.79
N ALA A 35 3.81 -34.89 -13.86
CA ALA A 35 4.23 -36.28 -14.16
C ALA A 35 3.21 -37.03 -15.04
N LYS A 36 1.90 -36.83 -14.82
CA LYS A 36 0.84 -37.50 -15.62
C LYS A 36 0.63 -36.85 -17.00
N THR A 37 0.83 -35.56 -17.12
CA THR A 37 0.75 -34.86 -18.41
C THR A 37 1.94 -35.16 -19.30
N ARG A 38 3.06 -35.55 -18.73
CA ARG A 38 4.24 -35.98 -19.49
C ARG A 38 4.00 -37.18 -20.44
N GLY A 39 2.99 -37.99 -20.17
CA GLY A 39 2.78 -39.26 -20.91
C GLY A 39 1.69 -39.28 -21.97
N LYS A 40 0.73 -38.38 -22.04
CA LYS A 40 -0.53 -38.62 -22.76
C LYS A 40 -1.10 -37.52 -23.67
N LEU A 41 -0.47 -36.35 -23.80
CA LEU A 41 -1.17 -35.19 -24.35
C LEU A 41 -1.21 -35.06 -25.88
N LEU A 42 -0.40 -35.72 -26.65
CA LEU A 42 -0.42 -35.59 -28.12
C LEU A 42 0.07 -36.84 -28.81
N GLY A 43 -0.63 -37.31 -29.83
CA GLY A 43 -0.42 -38.57 -30.54
C GLY A 43 1.03 -38.81 -31.05
N LYS A 44 1.37 -40.08 -31.28
CA LYS A 44 2.72 -40.59 -31.64
C LYS A 44 3.24 -40.18 -33.02
N GLY A 45 2.60 -39.23 -33.74
CA GLY A 45 3.00 -38.77 -35.06
C GLY A 45 4.01 -37.60 -35.05
N LYS A 46 4.76 -37.41 -36.16
CA LYS A 46 5.76 -36.35 -36.32
C LYS A 46 5.17 -34.93 -36.01
N PHE A 47 3.92 -34.69 -36.34
CA PHE A 47 3.21 -33.46 -36.07
C PHE A 47 2.92 -33.28 -34.55
N GLY A 48 2.52 -34.35 -33.87
CA GLY A 48 2.32 -34.37 -32.44
C GLY A 48 3.58 -34.03 -31.64
N MET A 49 4.74 -34.49 -32.11
CA MET A 49 6.03 -34.17 -31.48
C MET A 49 6.43 -32.68 -31.62
N ILE A 50 6.14 -32.05 -32.73
CA ILE A 50 6.44 -30.62 -32.97
C ILE A 50 5.55 -29.75 -32.08
N VAL A 51 4.25 -30.02 -32.05
CA VAL A 51 3.29 -29.30 -31.21
C VAL A 51 3.62 -29.52 -29.71
N GLN A 52 3.97 -30.74 -29.34
CA GLN A 52 4.39 -31.07 -27.96
C GLN A 52 5.63 -30.26 -27.54
N LYS A 53 6.60 -30.09 -28.43
CA LYS A 53 7.84 -29.36 -28.15
C LYS A 53 7.61 -27.84 -27.99
N ALA A 54 6.63 -27.28 -28.71
CA ALA A 54 6.30 -25.85 -28.66
C ALA A 54 5.32 -25.48 -27.51
N VAL A 55 4.32 -26.31 -27.28
CA VAL A 55 3.23 -25.97 -26.35
C VAL A 55 3.51 -26.45 -24.92
N ARG A 56 4.25 -27.52 -24.77
CA ARG A 56 4.57 -28.13 -23.48
C ARG A 56 5.25 -27.17 -22.48
N PRO A 57 6.30 -26.41 -22.84
CA PRO A 57 6.94 -25.48 -21.89
C PRO A 57 5.96 -24.43 -21.36
N ILE A 58 5.00 -24.01 -22.19
CA ILE A 58 3.99 -23.02 -21.83
C ILE A 58 3.00 -23.62 -20.80
N ILE A 59 2.51 -24.85 -21.07
CA ILE A 59 1.58 -25.52 -20.16
C ILE A 59 2.28 -25.86 -18.83
N ASP A 60 3.50 -26.36 -18.86
CA ASP A 60 4.26 -26.70 -17.66
C ASP A 60 4.54 -25.44 -16.80
N SER A 61 4.86 -24.32 -17.44
CA SER A 61 5.02 -23.03 -16.75
C SER A 61 3.71 -22.55 -16.13
N MET A 62 2.61 -22.57 -16.89
CA MET A 62 1.30 -22.14 -16.40
C MET A 62 0.81 -22.98 -15.20
N ILE A 63 0.95 -24.30 -15.27
CA ILE A 63 0.57 -25.20 -14.16
C ILE A 63 1.44 -24.92 -12.94
N THR A 64 2.75 -24.77 -13.14
CA THR A 64 3.70 -24.52 -12.06
C THR A 64 3.43 -23.17 -11.40
N ASP A 65 3.22 -22.12 -12.17
CA ASP A 65 3.01 -20.76 -11.67
C ASP A 65 1.68 -20.64 -10.95
N MET A 66 0.61 -21.25 -11.49
CA MET A 66 -0.70 -21.27 -10.88
C MET A 66 -0.69 -22.04 -9.55
N SER A 67 -0.02 -23.19 -9.52
CA SER A 67 0.09 -23.98 -8.29
C SER A 67 0.91 -23.28 -7.22
N LYS A 68 2.01 -22.63 -7.59
CA LYS A 68 2.80 -21.80 -6.67
C LYS A 68 2.01 -20.61 -6.13
N ALA A 69 1.19 -19.97 -6.96
CA ALA A 69 0.34 -18.87 -6.53
C ALA A 69 -0.72 -19.33 -5.53
N MET A 70 -1.39 -20.46 -5.81
CA MET A 70 -2.37 -21.06 -4.88
C MET A 70 -1.72 -21.49 -3.56
N ALA A 71 -0.58 -22.15 -3.60
CA ALA A 71 0.14 -22.58 -2.40
C ALA A 71 0.57 -21.38 -1.55
N ARG A 72 1.04 -20.29 -2.19
CA ARG A 72 1.35 -19.03 -1.49
C ARG A 72 0.13 -18.43 -0.83
N GLY A 73 -1.02 -18.39 -1.53
CA GLY A 73 -2.29 -17.92 -0.98
C GLY A 73 -2.70 -18.69 0.28
N HIS A 74 -2.65 -20.00 0.24
CA HIS A 74 -2.97 -20.84 1.42
C HIS A 74 -1.97 -20.64 2.58
N ARG A 75 -0.68 -20.50 2.30
CA ARG A 75 0.32 -20.20 3.35
C ARG A 75 0.08 -18.84 3.97
N SER A 76 -0.27 -17.83 3.18
CA SER A 76 -0.59 -16.49 3.68
C SER A 76 -1.80 -16.50 4.61
N ILE A 77 -2.86 -17.23 4.25
CA ILE A 77 -4.03 -17.41 5.11
C ILE A 77 -3.63 -18.13 6.41
N GLY A 78 -2.87 -19.24 6.32
CA GLY A 78 -2.40 -19.95 7.49
C GLY A 78 -1.60 -19.08 8.43
N HIS A 79 -0.67 -18.28 7.90
CA HIS A 79 0.16 -17.36 8.66
C HIS A 79 -0.67 -16.25 9.32
N GLY A 80 -1.64 -15.66 8.59
CA GLY A 80 -2.56 -14.68 9.16
C GLY A 80 -3.37 -15.23 10.34
N LEU A 81 -3.83 -16.47 10.25
CA LEU A 81 -4.55 -17.13 11.33
C LEU A 81 -3.65 -17.43 12.54
N ASP A 82 -2.38 -17.81 12.31
CA ASP A 82 -1.40 -18.02 13.39
C ASP A 82 -1.08 -16.72 14.13
N ILE A 83 -0.90 -15.60 13.39
CA ILE A 83 -0.71 -14.27 13.99
C ILE A 83 -1.91 -13.87 14.80
N THR A 84 -3.12 -14.03 14.27
CA THR A 84 -4.37 -13.70 14.98
C THR A 84 -4.47 -14.50 16.26
N ARG A 85 -4.21 -15.80 16.22
CA ARG A 85 -4.18 -16.65 17.42
C ARG A 85 -3.19 -16.17 18.46
N LYS A 86 -1.95 -15.89 18.03
CA LYS A 86 -0.90 -15.39 18.93
C LYS A 86 -1.30 -14.08 19.59
N ASN A 87 -1.86 -13.14 18.84
CA ASN A 87 -2.32 -11.87 19.39
C ASN A 87 -3.43 -12.04 20.44
N ILE A 88 -4.32 -13.01 20.25
CA ILE A 88 -5.35 -13.35 21.21
C ILE A 88 -4.73 -13.99 22.47
N ASP A 89 -3.83 -14.96 22.30
CA ASP A 89 -3.16 -15.63 23.42
C ASP A 89 -2.32 -14.61 24.25
N ASP A 90 -1.61 -13.69 23.58
CA ASP A 90 -0.83 -12.61 24.24
C ASP A 90 -1.75 -11.64 25.00
N ALA A 91 -2.91 -11.27 24.43
CA ALA A 91 -3.89 -10.42 25.10
C ALA A 91 -4.50 -11.13 26.32
N GLU A 92 -4.83 -12.42 26.21
CA GLU A 92 -5.30 -13.20 27.37
C GLU A 92 -4.27 -13.27 28.50
N GLU A 93 -3.00 -13.49 28.14
CA GLU A 93 -1.92 -13.54 29.14
C GLU A 93 -1.71 -12.18 29.83
N GLN A 94 -1.78 -11.07 29.09
CA GLN A 94 -1.73 -9.73 29.67
C GLN A 94 -2.90 -9.45 30.60
N ILE A 95 -4.12 -9.82 30.21
CA ILE A 95 -5.31 -9.71 31.06
C ILE A 95 -5.15 -10.57 32.32
N ARG A 96 -4.65 -11.80 32.19
CA ARG A 96 -4.39 -12.70 33.33
C ARG A 96 -3.37 -12.12 34.28
N LYS A 97 -2.26 -11.54 33.78
CA LYS A 97 -1.24 -10.88 34.61
C LYS A 97 -1.81 -9.66 35.33
N SER A 98 -2.58 -8.84 34.62
CA SER A 98 -3.23 -7.66 35.24
C SER A 98 -4.23 -8.06 36.31
N LEU A 99 -5.06 -9.06 36.05
CA LEU A 99 -6.01 -9.57 37.07
C LEU A 99 -5.31 -10.20 38.28
N LYS A 100 -4.19 -10.89 38.07
CA LYS A 100 -3.39 -11.46 39.15
C LYS A 100 -2.77 -10.36 40.00
N HIS A 101 -2.23 -9.32 39.40
CA HIS A 101 -1.65 -8.18 40.07
C HIS A 101 -2.70 -7.47 40.96
N HIS A 102 -3.91 -7.24 40.41
CA HIS A 102 -5.02 -6.68 41.19
C HIS A 102 -5.54 -7.59 42.28
N ARG A 103 -5.46 -8.91 42.13
CA ARG A 103 -5.88 -9.85 43.19
C ARG A 103 -4.91 -9.90 44.38
N ASP A 104 -3.62 -9.72 44.09
CA ASP A 104 -2.55 -9.85 45.08
C ASP A 104 -2.22 -8.49 45.76
N ASP A 105 -2.87 -7.38 45.33
CA ASP A 105 -2.77 -6.06 45.94
C ASP A 105 -3.91 -5.85 46.96
N PRO A 106 -3.61 -5.78 48.28
CA PRO A 106 -4.63 -5.61 49.32
C PRO A 106 -5.36 -4.27 49.27
N ASP A 107 -4.76 -3.25 48.63
CA ASP A 107 -5.34 -1.90 48.47
C ASP A 107 -5.98 -1.69 47.10
N ALA A 108 -5.93 -2.69 46.21
CA ALA A 108 -6.60 -2.60 44.91
C ALA A 108 -8.11 -2.44 45.08
N PRO A 109 -8.76 -1.47 44.44
CA PRO A 109 -10.19 -1.34 44.48
C PRO A 109 -10.83 -2.66 44.01
N LYS A 110 -11.69 -3.26 44.87
CA LYS A 110 -12.38 -4.51 44.58
C LYS A 110 -13.17 -4.35 43.29
N LEU A 111 -12.61 -4.84 42.20
CA LEU A 111 -13.32 -4.96 40.91
C LEU A 111 -14.54 -5.84 41.15
N LYS A 112 -15.71 -5.24 41.24
CA LYS A 112 -16.98 -5.96 41.16
C LYS A 112 -17.04 -6.56 39.75
N LEU A 113 -16.95 -7.86 39.69
CA LEU A 113 -16.92 -8.68 38.45
C LEU A 113 -18.29 -8.64 37.71
N GLY A 114 -18.95 -7.51 37.73
CA GLY A 114 -20.23 -7.30 37.06
C GLY A 114 -20.35 -6.01 36.27
N ASP A 115 -19.47 -5.02 36.53
CA ASP A 115 -19.72 -3.66 36.06
C ASP A 115 -18.81 -3.13 34.95
N ARG A 116 -17.86 -3.92 34.42
CA ARG A 116 -17.07 -3.57 33.24
C ARG A 116 -16.64 -4.78 32.42
N ALA A 117 -17.56 -5.36 31.69
CA ALA A 117 -17.21 -5.78 30.35
C ALA A 117 -16.70 -4.52 29.65
N LEU A 118 -15.47 -4.54 29.09
CA LEU A 118 -14.99 -3.46 28.23
C LEU A 118 -16.10 -3.23 27.19
N GLY A 119 -16.76 -2.07 27.25
CA GLY A 119 -17.81 -1.75 26.31
C GLY A 119 -17.23 -1.77 24.90
N GLU A 120 -18.05 -2.02 23.87
CA GLU A 120 -17.61 -1.95 22.46
C GLU A 120 -16.88 -0.63 22.19
N ASP A 121 -17.26 0.44 22.87
CA ASP A 121 -16.62 1.76 22.78
C ASP A 121 -15.19 1.76 23.32
N ASP A 122 -14.93 1.12 24.47
CA ASP A 122 -13.58 1.03 25.07
C ASP A 122 -12.63 0.21 24.16
N VAL A 123 -13.14 -0.85 23.52
CA VAL A 123 -12.37 -1.66 22.57
C VAL A 123 -12.07 -0.85 21.32
N ARG A 124 -13.05 -0.13 20.79
CA ARG A 124 -12.91 0.71 19.62
C ARG A 124 -11.94 1.87 19.85
N ASP A 125 -11.97 2.51 21.01
CA ASP A 125 -11.08 3.61 21.35
C ASP A 125 -9.64 3.13 21.53
N LYS A 126 -9.41 1.98 22.16
CA LYS A 126 -8.08 1.36 22.25
C LYS A 126 -7.55 0.96 20.88
N TYR A 127 -8.43 0.50 19.99
CA TYR A 127 -8.05 0.17 18.63
C TYR A 127 -7.64 1.44 17.84
N LYS A 128 -8.43 2.51 17.91
CA LYS A 128 -8.09 3.81 17.32
C LYS A 128 -6.77 4.36 17.85
N GLN A 129 -6.54 4.24 19.16
CA GLN A 129 -5.27 4.63 19.76
C GLN A 129 -4.10 3.86 19.15
N ARG A 130 -4.19 2.53 19.01
CA ARG A 130 -3.15 1.71 18.38
C ARG A 130 -2.88 2.09 16.93
N VAL A 131 -3.94 2.35 16.16
CA VAL A 131 -3.81 2.85 14.79
C VAL A 131 -3.07 4.18 14.78
N GLY A 132 -3.42 5.11 15.66
CA GLY A 132 -2.75 6.40 15.82
C GLY A 132 -1.27 6.24 16.15
N GLU A 133 -0.94 5.44 17.17
CA GLU A 133 0.45 5.15 17.58
C GLU A 133 1.27 4.54 16.44
N ARG A 134 0.67 3.63 15.65
CA ARG A 134 1.34 3.03 14.49
C ARG A 134 1.55 4.03 13.36
N VAL A 135 0.59 4.86 13.06
CA VAL A 135 0.72 5.94 12.06
C VAL A 135 1.81 6.94 12.47
N ASP A 136 1.86 7.30 13.75
CA ASP A 136 2.90 8.18 14.28
C ASP A 136 4.30 7.55 14.21
N ASP A 137 4.39 6.24 14.43
CA ASP A 137 5.63 5.50 14.22
C ASP A 137 6.06 5.54 12.75
N LEU A 138 5.13 5.33 11.82
CA LEU A 138 5.41 5.44 10.37
C LEU A 138 5.82 6.86 9.97
N ARG A 139 5.27 7.90 10.60
CA ARG A 139 5.69 9.29 10.41
C ARG A 139 7.14 9.54 10.79
N ARG A 140 7.63 8.85 11.81
CA ARG A 140 9.06 8.94 12.22
C ARG A 140 10.00 8.19 11.29
N GLN A 141 9.51 7.25 10.48
CA GLN A 141 10.32 6.45 9.57
C GLN A 141 10.65 7.16 8.25
N GLY A 142 9.74 7.97 7.74
CA GLY A 142 9.89 8.67 6.46
C GLY A 142 8.73 9.62 6.18
N HIS A 143 8.70 10.13 4.96
CA HIS A 143 7.71 11.13 4.56
C HIS A 143 6.39 10.55 4.02
N GLY A 144 6.24 9.23 4.03
CA GLY A 144 5.04 8.58 3.51
C GLY A 144 3.75 9.14 4.11
N PRO A 145 3.52 9.04 5.43
CA PRO A 145 2.30 9.57 6.03
C PRO A 145 2.16 11.09 5.91
N GLN A 146 3.24 11.86 6.05
CA GLN A 146 3.17 13.32 5.97
C GLN A 146 2.76 13.82 4.60
N ARG A 147 3.15 13.11 3.55
CA ARG A 147 2.86 13.49 2.17
C ARG A 147 1.59 12.84 1.63
N HIS A 148 1.31 11.63 2.04
CA HIS A 148 0.34 10.78 1.36
C HIS A 148 -0.78 10.27 2.26
N LEU A 149 -0.73 10.50 3.57
CA LEU A 149 -1.86 10.30 4.46
C LEU A 149 -2.41 11.66 4.84
N ASP A 150 -3.66 11.89 4.45
CA ASP A 150 -4.39 13.10 4.75
C ASP A 150 -3.82 14.41 4.14
N PRO A 151 -3.30 14.41 2.90
CA PRO A 151 -2.99 15.66 2.24
C PRO A 151 -4.27 16.40 1.89
N THR A 152 -4.28 17.73 2.08
CA THR A 152 -5.40 18.56 1.61
C THR A 152 -5.41 18.62 0.08
N ASP A 153 -6.56 18.97 -0.51
CA ASP A 153 -6.68 19.19 -1.95
C ASP A 153 -5.70 20.24 -2.46
N ASP A 154 -5.52 21.33 -1.69
CA ASP A 154 -4.59 22.39 -2.05
C ASP A 154 -3.14 21.90 -2.03
N MET A 155 -2.74 21.10 -1.03
CA MET A 155 -1.41 20.48 -1.01
C MET A 155 -1.19 19.58 -2.23
N LEU A 156 -2.19 18.80 -2.62
CA LEU A 156 -2.09 17.93 -3.80
C LEU A 156 -1.99 18.74 -5.11
N LYS A 157 -2.75 19.81 -5.24
CA LYS A 157 -2.73 20.69 -6.41
C LYS A 157 -1.42 21.48 -6.52
N GLU A 158 -0.92 22.03 -5.41
CA GLU A 158 0.36 22.76 -5.39
C GLU A 158 1.55 21.91 -5.85
N ARG A 159 1.55 20.64 -5.55
CA ARG A 159 2.61 19.71 -6.03
C ARG A 159 2.69 19.63 -7.55
N LEU A 160 1.57 19.81 -8.23
CA LEU A 160 1.51 19.78 -9.68
C LEU A 160 2.10 21.03 -10.33
N GLY A 161 2.19 22.15 -9.58
CA GLY A 161 2.73 23.40 -10.08
C GLY A 161 1.84 24.07 -11.12
N ARG A 162 2.44 24.90 -11.95
CA ARG A 162 1.76 25.67 -13.00
C ARG A 162 2.13 25.16 -14.38
N PRO A 163 1.21 25.24 -15.36
CA PRO A 163 1.55 25.01 -16.76
C PRO A 163 2.63 25.98 -17.24
N VAL A 164 3.57 25.50 -18.03
CA VAL A 164 4.68 26.28 -18.58
C VAL A 164 4.29 26.79 -19.96
N GLY A 165 4.43 28.12 -20.17
CA GLY A 165 4.15 28.76 -21.45
C GLY A 165 4.63 30.22 -21.47
N PRO A 166 4.68 30.83 -22.65
CA PRO A 166 4.98 32.26 -22.78
C PRO A 166 3.91 33.11 -22.08
N ARG A 167 4.33 34.17 -21.42
CA ARG A 167 3.46 35.07 -20.67
C ARG A 167 3.60 36.50 -21.16
N ASP A 168 2.55 37.29 -20.95
CA ASP A 168 2.55 38.73 -21.17
C ASP A 168 3.21 39.46 -19.98
N GLN A 169 3.14 40.82 -20.05
CA GLN A 169 3.72 41.66 -19.00
C GLN A 169 2.99 41.56 -17.64
N ASP A 170 1.73 41.11 -17.67
CA ASP A 170 0.88 40.94 -16.50
C ASP A 170 0.91 39.47 -15.97
N ASP A 171 1.88 38.67 -16.41
CA ASP A 171 2.05 37.24 -16.05
C ASP A 171 0.94 36.30 -16.54
N ASN A 172 0.14 36.73 -17.54
CA ASN A 172 -0.90 35.90 -18.14
C ASN A 172 -0.31 35.02 -19.23
N LEU A 173 -0.78 33.78 -19.35
CA LEU A 173 -0.42 32.88 -20.44
C LEU A 173 -0.92 33.44 -21.78
N LEU A 174 -0.04 33.50 -22.76
CA LEU A 174 -0.39 33.92 -24.11
C LEU A 174 -1.25 32.85 -24.79
N LYS A 175 -2.17 33.32 -25.66
CA LYS A 175 -2.99 32.48 -26.53
C LYS A 175 -2.41 32.42 -27.94
N ASP A 176 -2.73 31.34 -28.66
CA ASP A 176 -2.49 31.20 -30.09
C ASP A 176 -3.60 31.90 -30.91
N SER A 177 -3.53 31.81 -32.25
CA SER A 177 -4.51 32.36 -33.16
C SER A 177 -5.92 31.77 -33.01
N ASP A 178 -6.01 30.57 -32.46
CA ASP A 178 -7.25 29.82 -32.25
C ASP A 178 -7.87 30.06 -30.86
N GLY A 179 -7.20 30.89 -30.05
CA GLY A 179 -7.64 31.25 -28.70
C GLY A 179 -7.25 30.25 -27.61
N ASN A 180 -6.45 29.25 -27.91
CA ASN A 180 -5.95 28.28 -26.93
C ASN A 180 -4.69 28.79 -26.24
N PHE A 181 -4.51 28.43 -24.96
CA PHE A 181 -3.29 28.78 -24.23
C PHE A 181 -2.06 28.05 -24.78
N ARG A 182 -0.99 28.81 -24.99
CA ARG A 182 0.30 28.31 -25.47
C ARG A 182 1.10 27.69 -24.31
N VAL A 183 0.84 26.43 -24.02
CA VAL A 183 1.49 25.70 -22.93
C VAL A 183 2.32 24.52 -23.43
N SER A 184 3.43 24.25 -22.76
CA SER A 184 4.27 23.11 -23.06
C SER A 184 3.64 21.84 -22.55
N ARG A 185 3.71 20.77 -23.35
CA ARG A 185 3.24 19.42 -23.03
C ARG A 185 4.35 18.42 -23.27
N GLN A 186 4.38 17.39 -22.44
CA GLN A 186 5.33 16.29 -22.56
C GLN A 186 4.60 15.00 -22.19
N ASP A 187 4.77 13.95 -23.02
CA ASP A 187 4.28 12.59 -22.76
C ASP A 187 2.83 12.48 -22.25
N GLY A 188 1.92 13.29 -22.82
CA GLY A 188 0.50 13.25 -22.48
C GLY A 188 0.10 14.06 -21.24
N TYR A 189 1.00 14.80 -20.63
CA TYR A 189 0.68 15.72 -19.53
C TYR A 189 1.28 17.11 -19.77
N VAL A 190 0.72 18.10 -19.09
CA VAL A 190 1.23 19.47 -19.15
C VAL A 190 2.52 19.58 -18.37
N GLN A 191 3.56 20.12 -18.98
CA GLN A 191 4.79 20.47 -18.28
C GLN A 191 4.52 21.62 -17.32
N SER A 192 5.03 21.52 -16.09
CA SER A 192 4.85 22.53 -15.05
C SER A 192 6.17 23.16 -14.66
N GLU A 193 6.12 24.47 -14.33
CA GLU A 193 7.26 25.21 -13.81
C GLU A 193 7.75 24.67 -12.46
N LYS A 194 6.80 24.16 -11.65
CA LYS A 194 7.02 23.95 -10.23
C LYS A 194 6.32 22.70 -9.71
N LYS A 195 6.78 21.56 -10.17
CA LYS A 195 6.29 20.25 -9.74
C LYS A 195 7.02 19.80 -8.47
N VAL A 196 6.79 20.49 -7.36
CA VAL A 196 7.45 20.19 -6.08
C VAL A 196 6.41 19.98 -4.99
N ASP A 197 6.73 19.08 -4.07
CA ASP A 197 5.90 18.84 -2.89
C ASP A 197 5.92 20.09 -1.97
N PRO A 198 4.78 20.74 -1.69
CA PRO A 198 4.70 21.92 -0.84
C PRO A 198 5.12 21.65 0.61
N VAL A 199 5.15 20.38 1.03
CA VAL A 199 5.68 19.98 2.35
C VAL A 199 7.14 20.39 2.54
N HIS A 200 7.90 20.58 1.45
CA HIS A 200 9.25 21.14 1.47
C HIS A 200 9.27 22.69 1.45
N GLY A 201 8.14 23.34 1.68
CA GLY A 201 8.06 24.79 1.85
C GLY A 201 8.68 25.27 3.17
N PRO A 202 8.55 26.58 3.49
CA PRO A 202 9.17 27.20 4.66
C PRO A 202 8.91 26.48 6.00
N ASN A 203 7.78 25.84 6.15
CA ASN A 203 7.40 25.11 7.38
C ASN A 203 7.65 23.58 7.28
N ALA A 204 8.44 23.13 6.34
CA ALA A 204 8.67 21.70 6.14
C ALA A 204 9.36 21.06 7.37
N LYS A 205 10.25 21.77 8.01
CA LYS A 205 10.96 21.31 9.21
C LYS A 205 10.03 21.00 10.36
N GLU A 206 9.04 21.85 10.59
CA GLU A 206 8.05 21.66 11.65
C GLU A 206 7.16 20.44 11.38
N ARG A 207 6.87 20.15 10.11
CA ARG A 207 5.98 19.05 9.71
C ARG A 207 6.66 17.70 9.60
N LEU A 208 7.91 17.67 9.14
CA LEU A 208 8.60 16.44 8.77
C LEU A 208 9.72 16.05 9.71
N GLY A 209 10.14 16.94 10.62
CA GLY A 209 11.34 16.75 11.43
C GLY A 209 12.65 16.86 10.62
N ASP A 210 13.77 16.66 11.29
CA ASP A 210 15.09 16.90 10.69
C ASP A 210 15.44 15.94 9.54
N ASP A 211 15.04 14.67 9.60
CA ASP A 211 15.36 13.66 8.58
C ASP A 211 14.71 13.93 7.22
N ALA A 212 13.54 14.55 7.21
CA ALA A 212 12.83 14.88 5.98
C ALA A 212 13.26 16.23 5.38
N TYR A 213 14.08 16.97 6.10
CA TYR A 213 14.46 18.34 5.79
C TYR A 213 15.67 18.46 4.85
N MET A 214 16.40 17.39 4.66
CA MET A 214 17.61 17.39 3.79
C MET A 214 17.33 17.92 2.38
N ASP A 215 16.11 17.70 1.88
CA ASP A 215 15.71 18.18 0.57
C ASP A 215 15.36 19.69 0.55
N ALA A 216 15.03 20.29 1.68
CA ALA A 216 14.66 21.70 1.76
C ALA A 216 15.87 22.63 1.80
N GLU A 217 17.00 22.17 2.37
CA GLU A 217 18.26 22.90 2.38
C GLU A 217 18.94 22.91 1.00
N ASN A 218 18.60 21.92 0.16
CA ASN A 218 19.11 21.81 -1.20
C ASN A 218 17.97 21.83 -2.22
N PRO A 219 17.60 22.98 -2.79
CA PRO A 219 16.49 23.11 -3.75
C PRO A 219 16.61 22.18 -4.96
N SER A 220 17.83 21.78 -5.35
CA SER A 220 18.06 20.84 -6.45
C SER A 220 17.63 19.40 -6.11
N LYS A 221 17.53 19.07 -4.83
CA LYS A 221 17.10 17.76 -4.32
C LYS A 221 15.64 17.72 -3.88
N ARG A 222 14.89 18.81 -4.08
CA ARG A 222 13.47 18.83 -3.75
C ARG A 222 12.74 17.70 -4.47
N HIS A 223 11.85 17.05 -3.75
CA HIS A 223 11.01 16.00 -4.31
C HIS A 223 10.11 16.57 -5.40
N LYS A 224 10.21 16.03 -6.61
CA LYS A 224 9.38 16.42 -7.75
C LYS A 224 8.19 15.50 -7.85
N CYS A 225 7.01 16.09 -8.01
CA CYS A 225 5.79 15.37 -8.32
C CYS A 225 5.81 14.90 -9.78
N ASP A 226 5.18 13.77 -10.07
CA ASP A 226 4.95 13.28 -11.44
C ASP A 226 3.75 14.02 -12.10
N SER A 227 3.15 13.45 -13.13
CA SER A 227 1.97 13.98 -13.83
C SER A 227 0.71 14.04 -12.95
N PHE A 228 0.70 13.34 -11.82
CA PHE A 228 -0.37 13.31 -10.84
C PHE A 228 0.15 13.52 -9.43
N SER A 229 -0.74 13.92 -8.53
CA SER A 229 -0.48 14.05 -7.10
C SER A 229 -1.58 13.34 -6.32
N THR A 230 -1.21 12.35 -5.51
CA THR A 230 -2.18 11.45 -4.86
C THR A 230 -1.85 11.20 -3.40
N GLY A 231 -2.86 10.78 -2.64
CA GLY A 231 -2.74 10.37 -1.25
C GLY A 231 -3.97 9.63 -0.75
N PHE A 232 -3.87 9.13 0.48
CA PHE A 232 -4.99 8.60 1.22
C PHE A 232 -5.79 9.76 1.81
N LYS A 233 -7.11 9.63 1.88
CA LYS A 233 -7.95 10.64 2.54
C LYS A 233 -7.67 10.71 4.04
N GLU A 234 -8.14 11.79 4.68
CA GLU A 234 -8.22 11.87 6.14
C GLU A 234 -9.02 10.67 6.66
N ASP A 235 -8.97 10.31 7.88
CA ASP A 235 -9.62 9.13 8.45
C ASP A 235 -9.11 7.74 7.94
N GLN A 236 -8.24 7.70 6.93
CA GLN A 236 -7.70 6.45 6.36
C GLN A 236 -6.40 5.96 7.02
N GLY A 237 -6.12 6.36 8.26
CA GLY A 237 -4.94 5.90 9.01
C GLY A 237 -4.88 4.38 9.17
N GLU A 238 -6.02 3.75 9.41
CA GLU A 238 -6.15 2.30 9.48
C GLU A 238 -5.83 1.63 8.14
N ALA A 239 -6.42 2.13 7.05
CA ALA A 239 -6.15 1.61 5.72
C ALA A 239 -4.67 1.77 5.34
N PHE A 240 -4.06 2.91 5.69
CA PHE A 240 -2.64 3.15 5.49
C PHE A 240 -1.78 2.16 6.28
N MET A 241 -2.11 1.90 7.54
CA MET A 241 -1.43 0.91 8.38
C MET A 241 -1.49 -0.50 7.78
N TYR A 242 -2.68 -0.96 7.36
CA TYR A 242 -2.82 -2.28 6.73
C TYR A 242 -2.08 -2.38 5.40
N ALA A 243 -2.08 -1.31 4.61
CA ALA A 243 -1.30 -1.26 3.37
C ALA A 243 0.21 -1.38 3.64
N ASP A 244 0.73 -0.70 4.69
CA ASP A 244 2.14 -0.84 5.11
C ASP A 244 2.46 -2.27 5.57
N GLU A 245 1.62 -2.87 6.39
CA GLU A 245 1.82 -4.25 6.87
C GLU A 245 1.83 -5.25 5.71
N HIS A 246 0.88 -5.11 4.78
CA HIS A 246 0.81 -5.94 3.58
C HIS A 246 2.07 -5.79 2.72
N ALA A 247 2.51 -4.56 2.47
CA ALA A 247 3.70 -4.27 1.68
C ALA A 247 4.97 -4.82 2.34
N ARG A 248 5.13 -4.67 3.66
CA ARG A 248 6.27 -5.22 4.41
C ARG A 248 6.37 -6.73 4.28
N GLY A 249 5.25 -7.43 4.34
CA GLY A 249 5.21 -8.88 4.16
C GLY A 249 5.60 -9.34 2.74
N ARG A 250 5.66 -8.43 1.78
CA ARG A 250 6.04 -8.69 0.38
C ARG A 250 7.46 -8.26 0.02
N ILE A 251 8.22 -7.68 0.94
CA ILE A 251 9.63 -7.38 0.69
C ILE A 251 10.36 -8.71 0.50
N ASP A 252 10.84 -8.94 -0.71
CA ASP A 252 11.53 -10.17 -1.13
C ASP A 252 12.86 -9.80 -1.77
N GLY A 253 13.92 -9.82 -0.99
CA GLY A 253 15.30 -9.71 -1.38
C GLY A 253 15.55 -9.02 -2.73
N ASP A 254 16.00 -9.79 -3.70
CA ASP A 254 16.36 -9.25 -5.02
C ASP A 254 15.15 -8.86 -5.88
N ARG A 255 13.96 -9.45 -5.66
CA ARG A 255 12.80 -9.22 -6.52
C ARG A 255 12.17 -7.84 -6.32
N THR A 256 12.22 -7.31 -5.11
CA THR A 256 11.66 -6.00 -4.78
C THR A 256 12.71 -4.91 -4.76
N ARG A 257 13.98 -5.26 -4.92
CA ARG A 257 15.09 -4.31 -4.87
C ARG A 257 15.07 -3.37 -6.07
N ILE A 258 15.14 -2.09 -5.80
CA ILE A 258 15.30 -1.06 -6.84
C ILE A 258 16.72 -1.15 -7.41
N PRO A 259 16.90 -1.23 -8.75
CA PRO A 259 18.23 -1.29 -9.37
C PRO A 259 19.13 -0.16 -8.88
N ASN A 260 20.38 -0.49 -8.58
CA ASN A 260 21.42 0.45 -8.10
C ASN A 260 21.05 1.17 -6.78
N SER A 261 20.18 0.58 -5.98
CA SER A 261 19.74 1.12 -4.69
C SER A 261 19.70 0.03 -3.63
N ASN A 262 19.77 0.43 -2.35
CA ASN A 262 19.46 -0.45 -1.22
C ASN A 262 17.97 -0.40 -0.81
N ARG A 263 17.13 0.26 -1.61
CA ARG A 263 15.69 0.38 -1.36
C ARG A 263 14.92 -0.75 -2.03
N HIS A 264 13.74 -1.01 -1.49
CA HIS A 264 12.78 -1.95 -2.04
C HIS A 264 11.51 -1.22 -2.48
N GLU A 265 10.98 -1.59 -3.64
CA GLU A 265 9.68 -1.14 -4.14
C GLU A 265 8.71 -2.31 -4.12
N VAL A 266 7.57 -2.12 -3.49
CA VAL A 266 6.46 -3.08 -3.47
C VAL A 266 5.25 -2.42 -4.09
N VAL A 267 4.70 -3.06 -5.13
CA VAL A 267 3.49 -2.59 -5.83
C VAL A 267 2.42 -3.67 -5.73
N PHE A 268 1.22 -3.31 -5.31
CA PHE A 268 0.11 -4.24 -5.10
C PHE A 268 -1.23 -3.56 -5.37
N SER A 269 -2.29 -4.36 -5.57
CA SER A 269 -3.65 -3.81 -5.72
C SER A 269 -4.27 -3.51 -4.35
N PRO A 270 -5.19 -2.55 -4.27
CA PRO A 270 -5.97 -2.31 -3.05
C PRO A 270 -6.64 -3.56 -2.50
N GLU A 271 -7.17 -4.42 -3.37
CA GLU A 271 -7.80 -5.69 -2.98
C GLU A 271 -6.83 -6.68 -2.32
N ASP A 272 -5.55 -6.61 -2.65
CA ASP A 272 -4.54 -7.45 -2.00
C ASP A 272 -4.39 -7.13 -0.51
N ALA A 273 -4.58 -5.87 -0.12
CA ALA A 273 -4.44 -5.42 1.27
C ALA A 273 -5.77 -5.50 2.05
N TRP A 274 -6.89 -5.20 1.41
CA TRP A 274 -8.18 -5.04 2.12
C TRP A 274 -9.25 -6.03 1.68
N GLY A 275 -8.93 -6.97 0.80
CA GLY A 275 -9.88 -7.92 0.23
C GLY A 275 -10.68 -7.38 -0.95
N PRO A 276 -11.54 -8.22 -1.57
CA PRO A 276 -12.33 -7.82 -2.73
C PRO A 276 -13.28 -6.66 -2.40
N GLY A 277 -13.36 -5.68 -3.30
CA GLY A 277 -14.26 -4.54 -3.15
C GLY A 277 -13.79 -3.30 -3.89
N ASP A 278 -14.62 -2.26 -3.84
CA ASP A 278 -14.26 -0.93 -4.33
C ASP A 278 -13.60 -0.13 -3.22
N HIS A 279 -12.33 0.23 -3.42
CA HIS A 279 -11.51 0.96 -2.45
C HIS A 279 -11.15 2.38 -2.92
N ARG A 280 -11.79 2.88 -3.99
CA ARG A 280 -11.53 4.23 -4.54
C ARG A 280 -11.85 5.34 -3.56
N ASP A 281 -12.78 5.11 -2.67
CA ASP A 281 -13.18 6.02 -1.59
C ASP A 281 -12.07 6.32 -0.59
N LYS A 282 -11.04 5.47 -0.49
CA LYS A 282 -9.89 5.67 0.39
C LYS A 282 -8.86 6.66 -0.12
N PHE A 283 -8.96 7.05 -1.39
CA PHE A 283 -7.95 7.84 -2.07
C PHE A 283 -8.48 9.19 -2.53
N ARG A 284 -7.56 10.15 -2.66
CA ARG A 284 -7.77 11.42 -3.37
C ARG A 284 -6.56 11.76 -4.21
N GLY A 285 -6.77 12.56 -5.25
CA GLY A 285 -5.68 12.99 -6.11
C GLY A 285 -6.14 13.87 -7.24
N PHE A 286 -5.19 14.58 -7.82
CA PHE A 286 -5.40 15.50 -8.93
C PHE A 286 -4.32 15.34 -9.98
N TYR A 287 -4.67 15.76 -11.20
CA TYR A 287 -3.75 16.00 -12.32
C TYR A 287 -4.19 17.28 -13.04
N ILE A 288 -3.30 17.88 -13.82
CA ILE A 288 -3.65 18.99 -14.70
C ILE A 288 -4.13 18.38 -16.02
N ASP A 289 -5.32 18.81 -16.49
CA ASP A 289 -5.89 18.33 -17.74
C ASP A 289 -4.90 18.56 -18.91
N PRO A 290 -4.38 17.53 -19.56
CA PRO A 290 -3.39 17.69 -20.62
C PRO A 290 -3.96 18.31 -21.90
N ASP A 291 -5.24 18.18 -22.13
CA ASP A 291 -5.90 18.72 -23.31
C ASP A 291 -6.33 20.19 -23.11
N ASN A 292 -6.75 20.52 -21.87
CA ASN A 292 -7.17 21.87 -21.49
C ASN A 292 -6.55 22.27 -20.17
N PRO A 293 -5.22 22.58 -20.12
CA PRO A 293 -4.50 22.75 -18.86
C PRO A 293 -4.89 24.03 -18.09
N VAL A 294 -5.51 24.98 -18.77
CA VAL A 294 -5.90 26.27 -18.22
C VAL A 294 -7.33 26.58 -18.63
N ASN A 295 -8.15 26.98 -17.67
CA ASN A 295 -9.52 27.45 -17.92
C ASN A 295 -9.53 28.82 -18.59
N GLY A 296 -10.69 29.24 -19.11
CA GLY A 296 -10.85 30.54 -19.78
C GLY A 296 -10.53 31.75 -18.90
N ASP A 297 -10.67 31.62 -17.58
CA ASP A 297 -10.32 32.62 -16.55
C ASP A 297 -8.84 32.52 -16.11
N GLN A 298 -8.05 31.74 -16.79
CA GLN A 298 -6.64 31.45 -16.51
C GLN A 298 -6.36 30.64 -15.23
N SER A 299 -7.38 30.17 -14.54
CA SER A 299 -7.18 29.19 -13.48
C SER A 299 -6.67 27.86 -14.04
N ILE A 300 -5.89 27.14 -13.25
CA ILE A 300 -5.37 25.83 -13.65
C ILE A 300 -6.52 24.81 -13.64
N ASN A 301 -6.65 24.06 -14.72
CA ASN A 301 -7.70 23.05 -14.86
C ASN A 301 -7.27 21.74 -14.19
N TYR A 302 -7.47 21.65 -12.89
CA TYR A 302 -7.27 20.41 -12.14
C TYR A 302 -8.43 19.44 -12.35
N LYS A 303 -8.09 18.19 -12.62
CA LYS A 303 -9.04 17.08 -12.70
C LYS A 303 -8.78 16.10 -11.55
N PRO A 304 -9.84 15.53 -10.97
CA PRO A 304 -9.67 14.45 -10.01
C PRO A 304 -9.10 13.20 -10.70
N VAL A 305 -8.24 12.49 -9.98
CA VAL A 305 -7.68 11.20 -10.42
C VAL A 305 -8.75 10.11 -10.31
N ASP A 306 -8.90 9.29 -11.32
CA ASP A 306 -9.65 8.05 -11.23
C ASP A 306 -8.76 6.95 -10.65
N PHE A 307 -9.21 6.36 -9.55
CA PHE A 307 -8.52 5.28 -8.86
C PHE A 307 -9.03 3.89 -9.26
N GLN A 308 -9.84 3.77 -10.29
CA GLN A 308 -10.20 2.48 -10.86
C GLN A 308 -8.91 1.77 -11.32
N HIS A 309 -8.67 0.57 -10.82
CA HIS A 309 -7.46 -0.20 -11.08
C HIS A 309 -6.14 0.43 -10.56
N ALA A 310 -6.21 1.41 -9.68
CA ALA A 310 -5.02 1.97 -9.04
C ALA A 310 -4.20 0.88 -8.33
N LYS A 311 -2.89 1.09 -8.25
CA LYS A 311 -1.99 0.29 -7.43
C LYS A 311 -1.54 1.10 -6.22
N ILE A 312 -1.15 0.43 -5.16
CA ILE A 312 -0.44 1.07 -4.06
C ILE A 312 1.04 0.79 -4.26
N LYS A 313 1.83 1.85 -4.28
CA LYS A 313 3.29 1.78 -4.35
C LYS A 313 3.88 2.14 -3.00
N ALA A 314 4.69 1.25 -2.44
CA ALA A 314 5.41 1.46 -1.19
C ALA A 314 6.91 1.31 -1.42
N ILE A 315 7.69 2.23 -0.88
CA ILE A 315 9.16 2.20 -0.96
C ILE A 315 9.72 2.12 0.45
N TYR A 316 10.63 1.17 0.63
CA TYR A 316 11.31 0.90 1.89
C TYR A 316 12.81 1.09 1.75
N ALA A 317 13.44 1.48 2.85
CA ALA A 317 14.90 1.49 2.99
C ALA A 317 15.31 0.64 4.20
N PRO A 318 16.54 0.11 4.26
CA PRO A 318 17.05 -0.51 5.47
C PRO A 318 16.96 0.44 6.68
N ASP A 319 16.56 -0.09 7.82
CA ASP A 319 16.46 0.68 9.07
C ASP A 319 17.76 0.70 9.89
N GLY A 320 18.76 -0.05 9.44
CA GLY A 320 20.05 -0.21 10.12
C GLY A 320 20.07 -1.32 11.17
N ASN A 321 18.92 -1.92 11.50
CA ASN A 321 18.78 -2.98 12.52
C ASN A 321 18.38 -4.33 11.91
N GLY A 322 18.58 -4.50 10.60
CA GLY A 322 18.19 -5.70 9.88
C GLY A 322 16.73 -5.72 9.39
N GLY A 323 15.98 -4.66 9.65
CA GLY A 323 14.62 -4.44 9.18
C GLY A 323 14.53 -3.38 8.08
N HIS A 324 13.30 -2.93 7.81
CA HIS A 324 12.99 -1.92 6.80
C HIS A 324 12.14 -0.80 7.37
N LYS A 325 12.46 0.44 7.04
CA LYS A 325 11.66 1.63 7.34
C LYS A 325 10.90 2.09 6.10
N LEU A 326 9.67 2.54 6.28
CA LEU A 326 8.87 3.11 5.22
C LEU A 326 9.45 4.47 4.80
N VAL A 327 9.80 4.60 3.53
CA VAL A 327 10.21 5.89 2.95
C VAL A 327 9.00 6.65 2.45
N THR A 328 8.18 6.01 1.62
CA THR A 328 6.95 6.58 1.07
C THR A 328 5.96 5.50 0.69
N MET A 329 4.66 5.82 0.72
CA MET A 329 3.60 4.96 0.20
C MET A 329 2.45 5.83 -0.31
N PHE A 330 1.98 5.55 -1.52
CA PHE A 330 0.92 6.32 -2.16
C PHE A 330 0.13 5.48 -3.17
N PRO A 331 -1.12 5.85 -3.45
CA PRO A 331 -1.89 5.26 -4.54
C PRO A 331 -1.39 5.80 -5.88
N GLU A 332 -1.01 4.89 -6.77
CA GLU A 332 -0.57 5.17 -8.14
C GLU A 332 -1.72 4.83 -9.10
N PRO A 333 -2.31 5.80 -9.80
CA PRO A 333 -3.36 5.53 -10.78
C PRO A 333 -2.77 4.78 -11.97
N VAL A 334 -3.58 4.01 -12.67
CA VAL A 334 -3.22 3.55 -14.01
C VAL A 334 -3.04 4.78 -14.89
N LYS A 335 -1.96 4.82 -15.66
CA LYS A 335 -1.56 5.99 -16.47
C LYS A 335 -2.78 6.65 -17.10
N ILE A 336 -3.05 7.88 -16.65
CA ILE A 336 -4.18 8.70 -17.11
C ILE A 336 -4.05 9.06 -18.60
N PHE A 337 -2.87 8.81 -19.18
CA PHE A 337 -2.46 9.26 -20.52
C PHE A 337 -2.03 8.11 -21.43
N ASN A 338 -2.82 7.06 -21.51
CA ASN A 338 -2.65 6.10 -22.60
C ASN A 338 -3.22 6.74 -23.88
N LYS A 339 -2.35 7.36 -24.67
CA LYS A 339 -2.52 7.47 -26.10
C LYS A 339 -1.54 6.57 -26.79
#